data_5149fe3637f0503fb68c09f110cd6a61
#
_entry.id   5149fe3637f0503fb68c09f110cd6a61
#
_cell.length_a   1.000
_cell.length_b   1.000
_cell.length_c   1.000
_cell.angle_alpha   90.00
_cell.angle_beta   90.00
_cell.angle_gamma   90.00
#
_symmetry.space_group_name_H-M   'P 1'
#
loop_
_entity.id
_entity.type
_entity.pdbx_description
1 polymer ?
#
loop_
_entity_poly.entity_id
_entity_poly.type
_entity_poly.pdbx_seq_one_letter_code
_entity_poly.pdbx_strand_id
1 'polypeptide(L)'
;LVSYSRKVFIPLTHLCRDVCHYCTFAQVPRKLKAPYLKPEEVLKIARDGADAGCKEALFTLGDKPELRYKAAREGLKELKQDSTLSYLKDMAQLVLDETGLFPHLNPGLMSESEVKELRSVSVSMGIMLESDSDRLTEKGMPHYGSPDKIPARRIETLENAGRAKVPFTSGILIGIGET
;
A
#
# COMPACT_ATOMS: atom_id res chain seq x y z
N LEU A 1 16.30 -23.12 -9.58
CA LEU A 1 16.62 -22.35 -8.39
C LEU A 1 15.42 -21.48 -8.03
N VAL A 2 14.92 -21.58 -6.80
CA VAL A 2 13.86 -20.72 -6.26
C VAL A 2 14.50 -19.78 -5.26
N SER A 3 14.30 -18.48 -5.46
CA SER A 3 14.74 -17.44 -4.51
C SER A 3 13.55 -16.86 -3.75
N TYR A 4 13.80 -16.33 -2.57
CA TYR A 4 12.81 -15.63 -1.77
C TYR A 4 13.46 -14.44 -1.04
N SER A 5 12.65 -13.42 -0.74
CA SER A 5 13.07 -12.30 0.10
C SER A 5 12.40 -12.41 1.47
N ARG A 6 13.20 -12.30 2.54
CA ARG A 6 12.66 -12.17 3.89
C ARG A 6 12.22 -10.75 4.13
N LYS A 7 10.92 -10.55 4.33
CA LYS A 7 10.32 -9.23 4.55
C LYS A 7 9.60 -9.18 5.89
N VAL A 8 9.76 -8.09 6.61
CA VAL A 8 8.87 -7.77 7.72
C VAL A 8 7.66 -7.01 7.19
N PHE A 9 6.48 -7.36 7.64
CA PHE A 9 5.22 -6.78 7.19
C PHE A 9 4.82 -5.61 8.08
N ILE A 10 4.66 -4.41 7.50
CA ILE A 10 4.28 -3.18 8.20
C ILE A 10 2.93 -2.69 7.66
N PRO A 11 1.82 -2.97 8.36
CA PRO A 11 0.48 -2.53 7.97
C PRO A 11 0.26 -1.07 8.40
N LEU A 12 0.79 -0.11 7.65
CA LEU A 12 0.79 1.30 8.05
C LEU A 12 -0.59 1.85 8.37
N THR A 13 -1.62 1.44 7.60
CA THR A 13 -3.03 1.65 7.91
C THR A 13 -3.88 0.51 7.35
N HIS A 14 -4.87 0.08 8.13
CA HIS A 14 -5.91 -0.83 7.68
C HIS A 14 -7.12 -0.10 7.08
N LEU A 15 -7.17 1.23 7.12
CA LEU A 15 -8.21 1.99 6.43
C LEU A 15 -7.95 1.96 4.93
N CYS A 16 -8.99 1.76 4.13
CA CYS A 16 -8.90 1.75 2.68
C CYS A 16 -10.10 2.47 2.07
N ARG A 17 -9.87 3.22 0.99
CA ARG A 17 -10.96 3.84 0.24
C ARG A 17 -11.86 2.80 -0.43
N ASP A 18 -11.28 1.68 -0.86
CA ASP A 18 -11.97 0.57 -1.50
C ASP A 18 -12.74 -0.34 -0.53
N VAL A 19 -13.64 -1.14 -1.10
CA VAL A 19 -14.48 -2.10 -0.39
C VAL A 19 -14.50 -3.47 -1.10
N CYS A 20 -13.35 -3.92 -1.58
CA CYS A 20 -13.22 -5.20 -2.27
C CYS A 20 -13.80 -6.34 -1.42
N HIS A 21 -14.74 -7.11 -1.99
CA HIS A 21 -15.55 -8.07 -1.22
C HIS A 21 -14.76 -9.28 -0.71
N TYR A 22 -13.59 -9.55 -1.27
CA TYR A 22 -12.67 -10.61 -0.82
C TYR A 22 -11.59 -10.13 0.17
N CYS A 23 -11.46 -8.80 0.35
CA CYS A 23 -10.36 -8.25 1.15
C CYS A 23 -10.61 -8.46 2.64
N THR A 24 -9.69 -9.17 3.30
CA THR A 24 -9.68 -9.36 4.76
C THR A 24 -8.79 -8.38 5.50
N PHE A 25 -7.98 -7.60 4.77
CA PHE A 25 -7.02 -6.64 5.33
C PHE A 25 -7.70 -5.32 5.76
N ALA A 26 -8.57 -4.77 4.89
CA ALA A 26 -9.22 -3.48 5.14
C ALA A 26 -10.20 -3.54 6.31
N GLN A 27 -10.15 -2.52 7.16
CA GLN A 27 -11.01 -2.39 8.32
C GLN A 27 -11.76 -1.05 8.31
N VAL A 28 -12.90 -0.99 8.99
CA VAL A 28 -13.62 0.27 9.23
C VAL A 28 -13.08 0.98 10.46
N PRO A 29 -13.17 2.34 10.54
CA PRO A 29 -12.58 3.10 11.64
C PRO A 29 -12.97 2.62 13.05
N ARG A 30 -14.23 2.21 13.24
CA ARG A 30 -14.76 1.74 14.55
C ARG A 30 -14.09 0.46 15.09
N LYS A 31 -13.37 -0.28 14.22
CA LYS A 31 -12.66 -1.50 14.61
C LYS A 31 -11.18 -1.27 14.91
N LEU A 32 -10.68 -0.07 14.67
CA LEU A 32 -9.28 0.28 14.83
C LEU A 32 -9.06 1.12 16.10
N LYS A 33 -7.94 0.91 16.77
CA LYS A 33 -7.50 1.75 17.89
C LYS A 33 -7.03 3.14 17.42
N ALA A 34 -6.38 3.17 16.26
CA ALA A 34 -5.89 4.37 15.60
C ALA A 34 -5.97 4.20 14.08
N PRO A 35 -6.12 5.28 13.31
CA PRO A 35 -6.20 5.23 11.85
C PRO A 35 -4.88 4.82 11.19
N TYR A 36 -3.76 5.14 11.79
CA TYR A 36 -2.41 4.82 11.32
C TYR A 36 -1.55 4.29 12.46
N LEU A 37 -0.57 3.43 12.14
CA LEU A 37 0.52 3.13 13.07
C LEU A 37 1.30 4.41 13.35
N LYS A 38 1.73 4.60 14.60
CA LYS A 38 2.63 5.69 14.97
C LYS A 38 4.08 5.36 14.60
N PRO A 39 4.97 6.35 14.48
CA PRO A 39 6.38 6.12 14.14
C PRO A 39 7.07 5.09 15.05
N GLU A 40 6.77 5.13 16.37
CA GLU A 40 7.35 4.19 17.34
C GLU A 40 6.88 2.76 17.10
N GLU A 41 5.61 2.58 16.69
CA GLU A 41 5.05 1.26 16.37
C GLU A 41 5.66 0.71 15.07
N VAL A 42 5.84 1.56 14.06
CA VAL A 42 6.51 1.24 12.80
C VAL A 42 7.95 0.79 13.07
N LEU A 43 8.71 1.58 13.85
CA LEU A 43 10.09 1.24 14.20
C LEU A 43 10.20 -0.05 15.02
N LYS A 44 9.28 -0.27 15.95
CA LYS A 44 9.27 -1.53 16.72
C LYS A 44 9.14 -2.73 15.80
N ILE A 45 8.17 -2.71 14.87
CA ILE A 45 7.96 -3.80 13.90
C ILE A 45 9.19 -3.97 13.02
N ALA A 46 9.78 -2.87 12.54
CA ALA A 46 10.95 -2.91 11.68
C ALA A 46 12.17 -3.49 12.40
N ARG A 47 12.44 -3.09 13.64
CA ARG A 47 13.56 -3.61 14.45
C ARG A 47 13.38 -5.10 14.75
N ASP A 48 12.18 -5.51 15.18
CA ASP A 48 11.86 -6.94 15.39
C ASP A 48 12.12 -7.75 14.10
N GLY A 49 11.79 -7.18 12.92
CA GLY A 49 12.07 -7.78 11.62
C GLY A 49 13.57 -7.86 11.29
N ALA A 50 14.32 -6.80 11.55
CA ALA A 50 15.77 -6.76 11.35
C ALA A 50 16.47 -7.81 12.23
N ASP A 51 16.10 -7.90 13.49
CA ASP A 51 16.62 -8.90 14.45
C ASP A 51 16.28 -10.33 14.01
N ALA A 52 15.14 -10.55 13.37
CA ALA A 52 14.76 -11.82 12.76
C ALA A 52 15.49 -12.11 11.42
N GLY A 53 16.37 -11.22 10.98
CA GLY A 53 17.17 -11.38 9.76
C GLY A 53 16.44 -11.03 8.47
N CYS A 54 15.35 -10.25 8.54
CA CYS A 54 14.72 -9.67 7.36
C CYS A 54 15.70 -8.72 6.63
N LYS A 55 15.47 -8.52 5.33
CA LYS A 55 16.24 -7.60 4.50
C LYS A 55 15.40 -6.46 3.96
N GLU A 56 14.09 -6.66 3.91
CA GLU A 56 13.15 -5.69 3.40
C GLU A 56 12.02 -5.44 4.39
N ALA A 57 11.51 -4.19 4.38
CA ALA A 57 10.31 -3.78 5.08
C ALA A 57 9.17 -3.61 4.05
N LEU A 58 8.18 -4.51 4.11
CA LEU A 58 7.02 -4.47 3.23
C LEU A 58 5.93 -3.58 3.85
N PHE A 59 5.83 -2.35 3.35
CA PHE A 59 4.74 -1.46 3.70
C PHE A 59 3.50 -1.81 2.87
N THR A 60 2.49 -2.32 3.54
CA THR A 60 1.18 -2.59 2.98
C THR A 60 0.15 -1.71 3.66
N LEU A 61 -0.71 -1.10 2.89
CA LEU A 61 -1.72 -0.16 3.41
C LEU A 61 -2.94 -0.12 2.50
N GLY A 62 -4.04 0.41 3.04
CA GLY A 62 -5.21 0.68 2.21
C GLY A 62 -5.00 1.90 1.33
N ASP A 63 -5.62 1.90 0.16
CA ASP A 63 -5.50 2.97 -0.84
C ASP A 63 -6.19 4.24 -0.35
N LYS A 64 -5.44 5.34 -0.26
CA LYS A 64 -5.86 6.74 0.00
C LYS A 64 -7.10 6.88 0.91
N PRO A 65 -7.07 6.35 2.15
CA PRO A 65 -8.24 6.32 3.04
C PRO A 65 -8.74 7.72 3.42
N GLU A 66 -7.89 8.74 3.36
CA GLU A 66 -8.26 10.14 3.60
C GLU A 66 -9.32 10.66 2.63
N LEU A 67 -9.43 10.08 1.43
CA LEU A 67 -10.48 10.44 0.46
C LEU A 67 -11.86 9.91 0.87
N ARG A 68 -11.92 8.98 1.81
CA ARG A 68 -13.17 8.37 2.28
C ARG A 68 -13.48 8.69 3.74
N TYR A 69 -12.50 8.53 4.63
CA TYR A 69 -12.73 8.56 6.07
C TYR A 69 -12.26 9.85 6.74
N LYS A 70 -13.16 10.46 7.54
CA LYS A 70 -12.82 11.58 8.41
C LYS A 70 -11.71 11.20 9.39
N ALA A 71 -11.78 10.01 9.98
CA ALA A 71 -10.76 9.51 10.91
C ALA A 71 -9.35 9.45 10.29
N ALA A 72 -9.24 9.09 9.00
CA ALA A 72 -7.95 9.12 8.31
C ALA A 72 -7.41 10.54 8.17
N ARG A 73 -8.26 11.51 7.80
CA ARG A 73 -7.86 12.93 7.71
C ARG A 73 -7.45 13.51 9.06
N GLU A 74 -8.19 13.17 10.12
CA GLU A 74 -7.86 13.59 11.49
C GLU A 74 -6.53 12.99 11.95
N GLY A 75 -6.32 11.68 11.71
CA GLY A 75 -5.05 11.02 12.03
C GLY A 75 -3.85 11.60 11.28
N LEU A 76 -3.99 11.92 9.98
CA LEU A 76 -2.94 12.60 9.23
C LEU A 76 -2.63 13.99 9.81
N LYS A 77 -3.67 14.74 10.19
CA LYS A 77 -3.47 16.05 10.83
C LYS A 77 -2.71 15.96 12.16
N GLU A 78 -3.01 14.97 12.99
CA GLU A 78 -2.27 14.69 14.23
C GLU A 78 -0.81 14.33 13.96
N LEU A 79 -0.54 13.58 12.89
CA LEU A 79 0.79 13.21 12.42
C LEU A 79 1.49 14.34 11.64
N LYS A 80 0.83 15.49 11.44
CA LYS A 80 1.31 16.63 10.63
C LYS A 80 1.65 16.25 9.20
N GLN A 81 0.79 15.44 8.60
CA GLN A 81 0.94 14.93 7.25
C GLN A 81 -0.20 15.39 6.34
N ASP A 82 0.11 15.65 5.08
CA ASP A 82 -0.86 16.10 4.08
C ASP A 82 -1.63 14.94 3.44
N SER A 83 -1.00 13.76 3.37
CA SER A 83 -1.57 12.58 2.72
C SER A 83 -1.04 11.28 3.34
N THR A 84 -1.73 10.17 3.05
CA THR A 84 -1.22 8.83 3.38
C THR A 84 0.12 8.55 2.70
N LEU A 85 0.33 9.03 1.48
CA LEU A 85 1.59 8.82 0.75
C LEU A 85 2.75 9.64 1.33
N SER A 86 2.51 10.87 1.81
CA SER A 86 3.55 11.64 2.50
C SER A 86 3.96 10.97 3.81
N TYR A 87 2.99 10.46 4.57
CA TYR A 87 3.29 9.69 5.78
C TYR A 87 4.04 8.39 5.48
N LEU A 88 3.64 7.67 4.43
CA LEU A 88 4.35 6.47 3.99
C LEU A 88 5.81 6.78 3.64
N LYS A 89 6.07 7.88 2.94
CA LYS A 89 7.41 8.33 2.58
C LYS A 89 8.28 8.56 3.82
N ASP A 90 7.76 9.30 4.79
CA ASP A 90 8.49 9.58 6.04
C ASP A 90 8.78 8.29 6.83
N MET A 91 7.81 7.38 6.91
CA MET A 91 7.99 6.10 7.60
C MET A 91 8.97 5.16 6.86
N ALA A 92 8.96 5.17 5.54
CA ALA A 92 9.93 4.41 4.74
C ALA A 92 11.35 4.93 4.95
N GLN A 93 11.54 6.26 4.92
CA GLN A 93 12.83 6.88 5.22
C GLN A 93 13.29 6.54 6.65
N LEU A 94 12.41 6.69 7.63
CA LEU A 94 12.70 6.39 9.03
C LEU A 94 13.15 4.94 9.23
N VAL A 95 12.48 3.99 8.61
CA VAL A 95 12.85 2.56 8.68
C VAL A 95 14.19 2.30 8.03
N LEU A 96 14.45 2.90 6.86
CA LEU A 96 15.72 2.77 6.16
C LEU A 96 16.90 3.29 7.02
N ASP A 97 16.75 4.47 7.62
CA ASP A 97 17.77 5.13 8.40
C ASP A 97 18.06 4.40 9.73
N GLU A 98 17.01 3.92 10.41
CA GLU A 98 17.10 3.34 11.75
C GLU A 98 17.41 1.84 11.77
N THR A 99 17.11 1.11 10.68
CA THR A 99 17.26 -0.35 10.65
C THR A 99 18.07 -0.88 9.47
N GLY A 100 18.29 -0.07 8.44
CA GLY A 100 18.89 -0.50 7.19
C GLY A 100 18.04 -1.46 6.36
N LEU A 101 16.80 -1.75 6.77
CA LEU A 101 15.86 -2.54 5.97
C LEU A 101 15.46 -1.77 4.72
N PHE A 102 15.45 -2.45 3.57
CA PHE A 102 15.04 -1.85 2.31
C PHE A 102 13.52 -1.76 2.19
N PRO A 103 12.92 -0.54 2.08
CA PRO A 103 11.48 -0.42 1.94
C PRO A 103 10.98 -0.94 0.60
N HIS A 104 9.90 -1.74 0.64
CA HIS A 104 9.06 -2.11 -0.49
C HIS A 104 7.64 -1.57 -0.23
N LEU A 105 7.10 -0.77 -1.16
CA LEU A 105 5.88 0.01 -0.91
C LEU A 105 4.71 -0.47 -1.76
N ASN A 106 3.58 -0.78 -1.12
CA ASN A 106 2.31 -1.15 -1.77
C ASN A 106 1.17 -0.20 -1.37
N PRO A 107 1.19 1.07 -1.82
CA PRO A 107 0.20 2.06 -1.38
C PRO A 107 -1.07 2.15 -2.23
N GLY A 108 -1.22 1.31 -3.27
CA GLY A 108 -2.32 1.39 -4.22
C GLY A 108 -2.02 2.29 -5.43
N LEU A 109 -3.01 3.04 -5.92
CA LEU A 109 -2.86 3.89 -7.11
C LEU A 109 -1.88 5.05 -6.89
N MET A 110 -1.03 5.27 -7.88
CA MET A 110 -0.04 6.35 -7.87
C MET A 110 0.08 7.03 -9.23
N SER A 111 0.12 8.35 -9.22
CA SER A 111 0.58 9.14 -10.35
C SER A 111 2.09 8.98 -10.56
N GLU A 112 2.59 9.37 -11.74
CA GLU A 112 4.03 9.31 -12.02
C GLU A 112 4.87 10.16 -11.06
N SER A 113 4.33 11.32 -10.63
CA SER A 113 4.98 12.17 -9.64
C SER A 113 5.06 11.52 -8.26
N GLU A 114 3.97 10.88 -7.79
CA GLU A 114 3.95 10.13 -6.54
C GLU A 114 4.93 8.96 -6.55
N VAL A 115 5.00 8.22 -7.68
CA VAL A 115 5.97 7.13 -7.85
C VAL A 115 7.41 7.66 -7.78
N LYS A 116 7.73 8.76 -8.49
CA LYS A 116 9.07 9.38 -8.46
C LYS A 116 9.45 9.86 -7.07
N GLU A 117 8.50 10.41 -6.33
CA GLU A 117 8.72 10.86 -4.96
C GLU A 117 9.03 9.70 -4.02
N LEU A 118 8.22 8.62 -4.05
CA LEU A 118 8.42 7.44 -3.21
C LEU A 118 9.65 6.62 -3.61
N ARG A 119 10.09 6.71 -4.87
CA ARG A 119 11.32 6.07 -5.32
C ARG A 119 12.56 6.52 -4.54
N SER A 120 12.58 7.75 -4.03
CA SER A 120 13.72 8.26 -3.26
C SER A 120 13.96 7.51 -1.95
N VAL A 121 12.94 6.83 -1.42
CA VAL A 121 12.95 6.15 -0.11
C VAL A 121 12.66 4.66 -0.21
N SER A 122 12.60 4.09 -1.41
CA SER A 122 12.28 2.67 -1.60
C SER A 122 13.11 2.02 -2.69
N VAL A 123 13.38 0.73 -2.54
CA VAL A 123 14.10 -0.09 -3.54
C VAL A 123 13.17 -0.69 -4.57
N SER A 124 11.89 -0.85 -4.22
CA SER A 124 10.86 -1.41 -5.09
C SER A 124 9.47 -1.03 -4.61
N MET A 125 8.49 -1.15 -5.48
CA MET A 125 7.08 -0.92 -5.17
C MET A 125 6.21 -2.00 -5.79
N GLY A 126 4.91 -1.97 -5.53
CA GLY A 126 3.97 -2.90 -6.13
C GLY A 126 2.54 -2.41 -6.13
N ILE A 127 1.77 -2.98 -7.04
CA ILE A 127 0.31 -2.92 -7.08
C ILE A 127 -0.21 -4.20 -7.71
N MET A 128 -1.16 -4.86 -7.07
CA MET A 128 -1.80 -6.03 -7.69
C MET A 128 -2.81 -5.53 -8.71
N LEU A 129 -2.59 -5.82 -10.01
CA LEU A 129 -3.56 -5.54 -11.07
C LEU A 129 -4.89 -6.23 -10.79
N GLU A 130 -4.84 -7.42 -10.20
CA GLU A 130 -5.95 -8.35 -9.95
C GLU A 130 -6.54 -8.89 -11.23
N SER A 131 -7.11 -8.03 -12.08
CA SER A 131 -7.71 -8.40 -13.36
C SER A 131 -7.82 -7.17 -14.26
N ASP A 132 -7.88 -7.39 -15.55
CA ASP A 132 -8.20 -6.39 -16.58
C ASP A 132 -9.70 -6.38 -16.97
N SER A 133 -10.52 -7.19 -16.28
CA SER A 133 -11.96 -7.31 -16.53
C SER A 133 -12.75 -6.21 -15.82
N ASP A 134 -13.33 -5.29 -16.59
CA ASP A 134 -14.23 -4.24 -16.07
C ASP A 134 -15.48 -4.81 -15.40
N ARG A 135 -15.90 -6.03 -15.79
CA ARG A 135 -17.04 -6.75 -15.23
C ARG A 135 -16.97 -6.83 -13.70
N LEU A 136 -15.78 -6.96 -13.13
CA LEU A 136 -15.60 -7.06 -11.67
C LEU A 136 -16.05 -5.79 -10.92
N THR A 137 -16.22 -4.67 -11.62
CA THR A 137 -16.72 -3.40 -11.05
C THR A 137 -18.24 -3.27 -11.05
N GLU A 138 -18.95 -4.16 -11.75
CA GLU A 138 -20.40 -4.17 -11.84
C GLU A 138 -21.07 -4.48 -10.49
N LYS A 139 -22.36 -4.10 -10.36
CA LYS A 139 -23.14 -4.36 -9.14
C LYS A 139 -23.21 -5.86 -8.83
N GLY A 140 -22.82 -6.21 -7.62
CA GLY A 140 -22.75 -7.61 -7.15
C GLY A 140 -21.42 -8.30 -7.37
N MET A 141 -20.49 -7.67 -8.09
CA MET A 141 -19.16 -8.21 -8.34
C MET A 141 -18.14 -7.74 -7.27
N PRO A 142 -17.00 -8.43 -7.12
CA PRO A 142 -16.04 -8.21 -6.02
C PRO A 142 -15.45 -6.81 -5.91
N HIS A 143 -15.33 -6.07 -7.01
CA HIS A 143 -14.78 -4.71 -7.03
C HIS A 143 -15.86 -3.61 -7.00
N TYR A 144 -17.14 -3.99 -6.92
CA TYR A 144 -18.21 -2.99 -6.85
C TYR A 144 -18.03 -2.04 -5.66
N GLY A 145 -18.04 -0.73 -5.94
CA GLY A 145 -17.82 0.30 -4.93
C GLY A 145 -16.34 0.56 -4.58
N SER A 146 -15.42 -0.02 -5.33
CA SER A 146 -13.97 0.13 -5.17
C SER A 146 -13.38 0.95 -6.33
N PRO A 147 -13.34 2.30 -6.22
CA PRO A 147 -12.95 3.18 -7.33
C PRO A 147 -11.50 2.99 -7.79
N ASP A 148 -10.65 2.43 -6.94
CA ASP A 148 -9.24 2.21 -7.24
C ASP A 148 -8.96 0.81 -7.79
N LYS A 149 -10.03 0.00 -7.98
CA LYS A 149 -9.97 -1.33 -8.62
C LYS A 149 -10.39 -1.32 -10.10
N ILE A 150 -10.64 -0.16 -10.68
CA ILE A 150 -10.87 -0.02 -12.12
C ILE A 150 -9.58 -0.40 -12.86
N PRO A 151 -9.61 -1.39 -13.78
CA PRO A 151 -8.41 -1.92 -14.43
C PRO A 151 -7.53 -0.86 -15.08
N ALA A 152 -8.13 0.06 -15.86
CA ALA A 152 -7.40 1.13 -16.55
C ALA A 152 -6.57 2.00 -15.57
N ARG A 153 -7.07 2.30 -14.38
CA ARG A 153 -6.34 3.09 -13.36
C ARG A 153 -5.16 2.33 -12.77
N ARG A 154 -5.31 1.02 -12.63
CA ARG A 154 -4.23 0.17 -12.11
C ARG A 154 -3.14 -0.03 -13.16
N ILE A 155 -3.54 -0.23 -14.43
CA ILE A 155 -2.62 -0.27 -15.57
C ILE A 155 -1.85 1.05 -15.68
N GLU A 156 -2.52 2.20 -15.56
CA GLU A 156 -1.86 3.51 -15.55
C GLU A 156 -0.78 3.60 -14.45
N THR A 157 -1.04 3.06 -13.25
CA THR A 157 -0.03 3.02 -12.18
C THR A 157 1.17 2.14 -12.55
N LEU A 158 0.95 1.00 -13.21
CA LEU A 158 2.02 0.13 -13.73
C LEU A 158 2.88 0.87 -14.77
N GLU A 159 2.23 1.60 -15.69
CA GLU A 159 2.92 2.41 -16.69
C GLU A 159 3.71 3.57 -16.05
N ASN A 160 3.13 4.23 -15.04
CA ASN A 160 3.80 5.27 -14.26
C ASN A 160 5.08 4.74 -13.59
N ALA A 161 5.02 3.54 -13.03
CA ALA A 161 6.17 2.87 -12.44
C ALA A 161 7.23 2.54 -13.49
N GLY A 162 6.83 2.08 -14.67
CA GLY A 162 7.70 1.83 -15.81
C GLY A 162 8.42 3.11 -16.27
N ARG A 163 7.68 4.22 -16.45
CA ARG A 163 8.25 5.53 -16.81
C ARG A 163 9.21 6.06 -15.76
N ALA A 164 8.90 5.85 -14.49
CA ALA A 164 9.77 6.23 -13.37
C ALA A 164 10.95 5.25 -13.15
N LYS A 165 11.03 4.15 -13.90
CA LYS A 165 12.07 3.12 -13.81
C LYS A 165 12.23 2.57 -12.39
N VAL A 166 11.12 2.21 -11.75
CA VAL A 166 11.09 1.58 -10.44
C VAL A 166 10.95 0.07 -10.61
N PRO A 167 11.75 -0.75 -9.91
CA PRO A 167 11.47 -2.18 -9.79
C PRO A 167 10.07 -2.38 -9.20
N PHE A 168 9.20 -3.10 -9.91
CA PHE A 168 7.79 -3.12 -9.58
C PHE A 168 7.21 -4.52 -9.61
N THR A 169 6.44 -4.88 -8.60
CA THR A 169 5.74 -6.16 -8.49
C THR A 169 4.26 -5.98 -8.80
N SER A 170 3.72 -6.84 -9.64
CA SER A 170 2.28 -6.94 -9.89
C SER A 170 1.83 -8.39 -9.89
N GLY A 171 0.52 -8.61 -9.92
CA GLY A 171 -0.08 -9.93 -9.97
C GLY A 171 -1.54 -9.88 -10.39
N ILE A 172 -2.03 -11.05 -10.77
CA ILE A 172 -3.44 -11.28 -11.09
C ILE A 172 -4.08 -12.18 -10.05
N LEU A 173 -5.36 -11.99 -9.80
CA LEU A 173 -6.18 -12.82 -8.93
C LEU A 173 -7.23 -13.51 -9.80
N ILE A 174 -7.12 -14.82 -9.89
CA ILE A 174 -7.99 -15.64 -10.76
C ILE A 174 -9.11 -16.30 -9.96
N GLY A 175 -10.27 -16.50 -10.61
CA GLY A 175 -11.41 -17.19 -10.00
C GLY A 175 -12.31 -16.30 -9.15
N ILE A 176 -12.25 -14.97 -9.33
CA ILE A 176 -13.10 -14.00 -8.63
C ILE A 176 -14.32 -13.55 -9.46
N GLY A 177 -14.54 -14.16 -10.62
CA GLY A 177 -15.67 -13.87 -11.52
C GLY A 177 -15.31 -12.96 -12.69
N GLU A 178 -14.06 -12.96 -13.10
CA GLU A 178 -13.51 -12.14 -14.18
C GLU A 178 -14.00 -12.53 -15.58
N THR A 179 -14.54 -13.74 -15.76
CA THR A 179 -15.10 -14.30 -17.03
C THR A 179 -16.60 -14.44 -16.99
#